data_f70ef1dac141f8c400d2668e55f96b88
#
_entry.id   f70ef1dac141f8c400d2668e55f96b88
#
_cell.length_a   1.000
_cell.length_b   1.000
_cell.length_c   1.000
_cell.angle_alpha   90.00
_cell.angle_beta   90.00
_cell.angle_gamma   90.00
#
_symmetry.space_group_name_H-M   'P 1'
#
loop_
_entity.id
_entity.type
_entity.pdbx_description
1 polymer ?
#
loop_
_entity_poly.entity_id
_entity_poly.type
_entity_poly.pdbx_seq_one_letter_code
_entity_poly.pdbx_strand_id
1 'polypeptide(L)'
;MNALTQPIRVIFNTREKGYRAKTWVASIAIFTLMAGDAIRYSVGWYGWGVVLAFIAISSMTMFFKNDPMLTLRIVPWPLYALLAWMAASTFWSAYPFWSALATLSQVLTSLFALFLVARFSWRHLLRVFANVIRFILGASLVFEFVAAAIVHGPIAPIFKNYSGDKPPAAAFYWTQGHLFDGNRIQGIVGNSNLLAFAGMLGLVA
;
A
#
# COMPACT_ATOMS: atom_id res chain seq x y z
N MET A 1 19.78 6.29 46.45
CA MET A 1 20.18 6.89 45.18
C MET A 1 19.68 6.07 43.96
N ASN A 2 18.38 5.73 43.84
CA ASN A 2 17.87 4.92 42.71
C ASN A 2 16.44 5.26 42.26
N ALA A 3 15.90 6.43 42.65
CA ALA A 3 14.50 6.78 42.34
C ALA A 3 14.31 7.68 41.06
N LEU A 4 15.39 8.22 40.49
CA LEU A 4 15.29 9.18 39.38
C LEU A 4 15.47 8.54 37.97
N THR A 5 15.88 7.29 37.89
CA THR A 5 16.13 6.63 36.60
C THR A 5 14.91 5.83 36.07
N GLN A 6 13.96 5.48 36.88
CA GLN A 6 12.80 4.69 36.50
C GLN A 6 11.78 5.43 35.57
N PRO A 7 11.38 6.70 35.85
CA PRO A 7 10.39 7.38 35.02
C PRO A 7 10.90 7.67 33.60
N ILE A 8 12.20 7.91 33.43
CA ILE A 8 12.79 8.19 32.10
C ILE A 8 12.75 6.94 31.20
N ARG A 9 13.06 5.77 31.75
CA ARG A 9 12.99 4.49 31.00
C ARG A 9 11.58 4.13 30.55
N VAL A 10 10.58 4.37 31.37
CA VAL A 10 9.17 4.12 31.03
C VAL A 10 8.68 5.06 29.91
N ILE A 11 9.08 6.34 29.97
CA ILE A 11 8.73 7.32 28.94
C ILE A 11 9.39 7.00 27.60
N PHE A 12 10.64 6.59 27.60
CA PHE A 12 11.36 6.18 26.38
C PHE A 12 10.74 4.91 25.77
N ASN A 13 10.39 3.91 26.60
CA ASN A 13 9.83 2.65 26.12
C ASN A 13 8.41 2.80 25.55
N THR A 14 7.58 3.66 26.12
CA THR A 14 6.26 4.00 25.54
C THR A 14 6.37 4.82 24.27
N ARG A 15 7.36 5.70 24.16
CA ARG A 15 7.63 6.47 22.93
C ARG A 15 8.16 5.58 21.82
N GLU A 16 9.03 4.61 22.10
CA GLU A 16 9.51 3.61 21.14
C GLU A 16 8.40 2.68 20.65
N LYS A 17 7.54 2.16 21.54
CA LYS A 17 6.41 1.30 21.15
C LYS A 17 5.44 2.04 20.23
N GLY A 18 5.08 3.27 20.56
CA GLY A 18 4.19 4.08 19.73
C GLY A 18 4.82 4.44 18.36
N TYR A 19 6.14 4.62 18.31
CA TYR A 19 6.87 4.91 17.09
C TYR A 19 6.95 3.68 16.16
N ARG A 20 7.23 2.51 16.71
CA ARG A 20 7.23 1.24 15.97
C ARG A 20 5.86 0.95 15.35
N ALA A 21 4.77 1.11 16.11
CA ALA A 21 3.42 0.91 15.58
C ALA A 21 3.12 1.84 14.39
N LYS A 22 3.48 3.11 14.47
CA LYS A 22 3.33 4.07 13.35
C LYS A 22 4.14 3.65 12.13
N THR A 23 5.37 3.17 12.34
CA THR A 23 6.24 2.68 11.25
C THR A 23 5.63 1.46 10.58
N TRP A 24 5.08 0.51 11.34
CA TRP A 24 4.39 -0.65 10.77
C TRP A 24 3.15 -0.25 9.95
N VAL A 25 2.32 0.65 10.48
CA VAL A 25 1.15 1.16 9.72
C VAL A 25 1.61 1.84 8.43
N ALA A 26 2.66 2.66 8.47
CA ALA A 26 3.22 3.28 7.28
C ALA A 26 3.76 2.25 6.28
N SER A 27 4.48 1.23 6.75
CA SER A 27 5.01 0.16 5.89
C SER A 27 3.90 -0.64 5.21
N ILE A 28 2.88 -1.07 5.97
CA ILE A 28 1.75 -1.82 5.44
C ILE A 28 0.98 -0.98 4.41
N ALA A 29 0.78 0.30 4.70
CA ALA A 29 0.04 1.15 3.79
C ALA A 29 0.82 1.48 2.50
N ILE A 30 2.13 1.74 2.58
CA ILE A 30 2.98 1.90 1.40
C ILE A 30 2.99 0.60 0.59
N PHE A 31 3.10 -0.57 1.26
CA PHE A 31 3.02 -1.87 0.61
C PHE A 31 1.68 -2.06 -0.10
N THR A 32 0.56 -1.74 0.55
CA THR A 32 -0.78 -1.85 -0.03
C THR A 32 -0.98 -0.93 -1.23
N LEU A 33 -0.40 0.27 -1.21
CA LEU A 33 -0.45 1.20 -2.35
C LEU A 33 0.39 0.72 -3.54
N MET A 34 1.56 0.11 -3.27
CA MET A 34 2.50 -0.31 -4.30
C MET A 34 2.23 -1.75 -4.81
N ALA A 35 1.76 -2.63 -3.94
CA ALA A 35 1.55 -4.05 -4.20
C ALA A 35 0.15 -4.51 -3.75
N GLY A 36 -0.87 -3.68 -3.94
CA GLY A 36 -2.25 -3.98 -3.54
C GLY A 36 -2.80 -5.25 -4.18
N ASP A 37 -2.36 -5.59 -5.38
CA ASP A 37 -2.74 -6.81 -6.08
C ASP A 37 -2.23 -8.06 -5.35
N ALA A 38 -1.09 -8.00 -4.66
CA ALA A 38 -0.63 -9.10 -3.83
C ALA A 38 -1.65 -9.47 -2.75
N ILE A 39 -2.22 -8.46 -2.09
CA ILE A 39 -3.26 -8.67 -1.07
C ILE A 39 -4.57 -9.10 -1.73
N ARG A 40 -4.98 -8.41 -2.80
CA ARG A 40 -6.22 -8.70 -3.50
C ARG A 40 -6.24 -10.11 -4.07
N TYR A 41 -5.15 -10.59 -4.65
CA TYR A 41 -5.05 -11.94 -5.21
C TYR A 41 -4.94 -13.03 -4.15
N SER A 42 -4.47 -12.68 -2.94
CA SER A 42 -4.42 -13.62 -1.82
C SER A 42 -5.76 -13.75 -1.09
N VAL A 43 -6.42 -12.64 -0.75
CA VAL A 43 -7.60 -12.62 0.14
C VAL A 43 -8.89 -12.16 -0.54
N GLY A 44 -8.84 -11.87 -1.84
CA GLY A 44 -10.00 -11.41 -2.61
C GLY A 44 -10.35 -9.94 -2.34
N TRP A 45 -11.42 -9.48 -3.00
CA TRP A 45 -11.89 -8.10 -2.91
C TRP A 45 -12.36 -7.70 -1.51
N TYR A 46 -13.06 -8.60 -0.80
CA TYR A 46 -13.56 -8.33 0.55
C TYR A 46 -12.40 -8.20 1.55
N GLY A 47 -11.44 -9.12 1.51
CA GLY A 47 -10.26 -9.06 2.37
C GLY A 47 -9.41 -7.82 2.10
N TRP A 48 -9.23 -7.45 0.83
CA TRP A 48 -8.55 -6.22 0.45
C TRP A 48 -9.27 -4.97 1.00
N GLY A 49 -10.61 -4.92 0.91
CA GLY A 49 -11.42 -3.87 1.52
C GLY A 49 -11.24 -3.74 3.02
N VAL A 50 -11.15 -4.86 3.75
CA VAL A 50 -10.87 -4.88 5.20
C VAL A 50 -9.48 -4.30 5.50
N VAL A 51 -8.46 -4.67 4.72
CA VAL A 51 -7.10 -4.12 4.89
C VAL A 51 -7.09 -2.61 4.65
N LEU A 52 -7.76 -2.12 3.60
CA LEU A 52 -7.88 -0.68 3.33
C LEU A 52 -8.60 0.06 4.47
N ALA A 53 -9.71 -0.50 4.97
CA ALA A 53 -10.44 0.08 6.09
C ALA A 53 -9.58 0.14 7.36
N PHE A 54 -8.84 -0.91 7.67
CA PHE A 54 -7.90 -0.94 8.78
C PHE A 54 -6.83 0.13 8.67
N ILE A 55 -6.21 0.29 7.48
CA ILE A 55 -5.19 1.31 7.23
C ILE A 55 -5.80 2.71 7.37
N ALA A 56 -6.99 2.94 6.78
CA ALA A 56 -7.67 4.22 6.84
C ALA A 56 -8.02 4.61 8.29
N ILE A 57 -8.63 3.71 9.07
CA ILE A 57 -9.00 3.95 10.47
C ILE A 57 -7.75 4.18 11.31
N SER A 58 -6.71 3.35 11.16
CA SER A 58 -5.46 3.49 11.92
C SER A 58 -4.75 4.80 11.61
N SER A 59 -4.71 5.20 10.34
CA SER A 59 -4.10 6.47 9.91
C SER A 59 -4.89 7.65 10.43
N MET A 60 -6.21 7.61 10.34
CA MET A 60 -7.12 8.66 10.80
C MET A 60 -7.02 8.86 12.31
N THR A 61 -7.08 7.78 13.09
CA THR A 61 -6.94 7.85 14.55
C THR A 61 -5.57 8.38 14.97
N MET A 62 -4.50 7.95 14.30
CA MET A 62 -3.14 8.45 14.58
C MET A 62 -2.92 9.89 14.10
N PHE A 63 -3.64 10.32 13.07
CA PHE A 63 -3.58 11.67 12.54
C PHE A 63 -4.24 12.68 13.48
N PHE A 64 -5.46 12.39 13.95
CA PHE A 64 -6.25 13.32 14.75
C PHE A 64 -5.96 13.28 16.27
N LYS A 65 -5.16 12.33 16.76
CA LYS A 65 -4.95 12.10 18.19
C LYS A 65 -4.32 13.29 18.95
N ASN A 66 -3.54 14.17 18.29
CA ASN A 66 -2.72 15.14 19.00
C ASN A 66 -3.14 16.61 18.85
N ASP A 67 -3.76 16.99 17.77
CA ASP A 67 -4.38 18.31 17.53
C ASP A 67 -5.03 18.36 16.14
N PRO A 68 -6.33 18.17 16.03
CA PRO A 68 -7.02 18.15 14.74
C PRO A 68 -6.96 19.49 14.00
N MET A 69 -6.96 20.62 14.72
CA MET A 69 -6.95 21.96 14.11
C MET A 69 -5.59 22.29 13.49
N LEU A 70 -4.50 21.97 14.17
CA LEU A 70 -3.15 22.18 13.64
C LEU A 70 -2.91 21.34 12.40
N THR A 71 -3.49 20.14 12.39
CA THR A 71 -3.33 19.16 11.32
C THR A 71 -4.03 19.59 10.04
N LEU A 72 -5.22 20.19 10.13
CA LEU A 72 -5.96 20.70 8.96
C LEU A 72 -5.28 21.93 8.32
N ARG A 73 -4.54 22.73 9.09
CA ARG A 73 -3.76 23.87 8.57
C ARG A 73 -2.57 23.46 7.70
N ILE A 74 -2.08 22.23 7.83
CA ILE A 74 -0.97 21.71 7.03
C ILE A 74 -1.43 21.28 5.63
N VAL A 75 -2.73 21.07 5.44
CA VAL A 75 -3.27 20.62 4.16
C VAL A 75 -3.16 21.74 3.11
N PRO A 76 -2.44 21.53 1.99
CA PRO A 76 -2.31 22.53 0.96
C PRO A 76 -3.66 22.76 0.27
N TRP A 77 -4.01 24.02 0.05
CA TRP A 77 -5.29 24.40 -0.58
C TRP A 77 -5.53 23.72 -1.95
N PRO A 78 -4.52 23.45 -2.83
CA PRO A 78 -4.75 22.75 -4.08
C PRO A 78 -5.33 21.33 -3.88
N LEU A 79 -5.00 20.67 -2.76
CA LEU A 79 -5.58 19.36 -2.44
C LEU A 79 -7.07 19.48 -2.14
N TYR A 80 -7.49 20.50 -1.40
CA TYR A 80 -8.93 20.76 -1.19
C TYR A 80 -9.65 21.04 -2.51
N ALA A 81 -9.06 21.87 -3.38
CA ALA A 81 -9.62 22.18 -4.69
C ALA A 81 -9.77 20.92 -5.55
N LEU A 82 -8.75 20.06 -5.57
CA LEU A 82 -8.77 18.78 -6.28
C LEU A 82 -9.89 17.87 -5.77
N LEU A 83 -9.96 17.66 -4.45
CA LEU A 83 -10.98 16.79 -3.86
C LEU A 83 -12.40 17.32 -4.05
N ALA A 84 -12.58 18.65 -3.93
CA ALA A 84 -13.85 19.30 -4.21
C ALA A 84 -14.27 19.14 -5.68
N TRP A 85 -13.33 19.30 -6.61
CA TRP A 85 -13.58 19.09 -8.05
C TRP A 85 -13.95 17.64 -8.35
N MET A 86 -13.24 16.67 -7.77
CA MET A 86 -13.57 15.25 -7.92
C MET A 86 -14.96 14.93 -7.36
N ALA A 87 -15.30 15.47 -6.19
CA ALA A 87 -16.64 15.31 -5.60
C ALA A 87 -17.72 15.94 -6.49
N ALA A 88 -17.50 17.15 -6.97
CA ALA A 88 -18.43 17.82 -7.88
C ALA A 88 -18.60 17.04 -9.19
N SER A 89 -17.51 16.50 -9.77
CA SER A 89 -17.56 15.74 -11.03
C SER A 89 -18.45 14.50 -10.96
N THR A 90 -18.73 13.99 -9.78
CA THR A 90 -19.64 12.86 -9.56
C THR A 90 -21.07 13.15 -10.05
N PHE A 91 -21.52 14.42 -9.97
CA PHE A 91 -22.90 14.81 -10.34
C PHE A 91 -23.19 14.71 -11.84
N TRP A 92 -22.18 14.87 -12.71
CA TRP A 92 -22.32 14.77 -14.17
C TRP A 92 -21.61 13.56 -14.77
N SER A 93 -21.11 12.65 -13.93
CA SER A 93 -20.46 11.42 -14.38
C SER A 93 -21.45 10.47 -15.05
N ALA A 94 -21.02 9.79 -16.11
CA ALA A 94 -21.79 8.68 -16.70
C ALA A 94 -21.95 7.49 -15.73
N TYR A 95 -21.06 7.38 -14.72
CA TYR A 95 -21.07 6.33 -13.70
C TYR A 95 -20.95 6.93 -12.30
N PRO A 96 -22.00 7.57 -11.75
CA PRO A 96 -21.91 8.33 -10.48
C PRO A 96 -21.41 7.52 -9.29
N PHE A 97 -21.87 6.26 -9.16
CA PHE A 97 -21.45 5.37 -8.07
C PHE A 97 -19.94 5.08 -8.09
N TRP A 98 -19.40 4.76 -9.26
CA TRP A 98 -17.97 4.48 -9.41
C TRP A 98 -17.11 5.73 -9.22
N SER A 99 -17.60 6.89 -9.68
CA SER A 99 -16.94 8.18 -9.46
C SER A 99 -16.93 8.58 -7.99
N ALA A 100 -18.02 8.35 -7.27
CA ALA A 100 -18.08 8.57 -5.82
C ALA A 100 -17.09 7.64 -5.08
N LEU A 101 -17.02 6.38 -5.44
CA LEU A 101 -16.08 5.42 -4.85
C LEU A 101 -14.62 5.80 -5.13
N ALA A 102 -14.32 6.25 -6.36
CA ALA A 102 -12.99 6.75 -6.72
C ALA A 102 -12.62 8.01 -5.91
N THR A 103 -13.56 8.94 -5.74
CA THR A 103 -13.37 10.15 -4.92
C THR A 103 -13.12 9.78 -3.46
N LEU A 104 -13.89 8.86 -2.90
CA LEU A 104 -13.66 8.35 -1.53
C LEU A 104 -12.27 7.72 -1.38
N SER A 105 -11.87 6.89 -2.34
CA SER A 105 -10.53 6.29 -2.34
C SER A 105 -9.43 7.35 -2.38
N GLN A 106 -9.62 8.42 -3.17
CA GLN A 106 -8.67 9.54 -3.24
C GLN A 106 -8.59 10.32 -1.93
N VAL A 107 -9.73 10.55 -1.27
CA VAL A 107 -9.77 11.17 0.07
C VAL A 107 -8.98 10.33 1.08
N LEU A 108 -9.21 9.02 1.13
CA LEU A 108 -8.51 8.11 2.03
C LEU A 108 -7.00 8.08 1.76
N THR A 109 -6.61 8.02 0.49
CA THR A 109 -5.18 8.06 0.08
C THR A 109 -4.52 9.39 0.48
N SER A 110 -5.24 10.51 0.30
CA SER A 110 -4.76 11.84 0.68
C SER A 110 -4.58 11.97 2.19
N LEU A 111 -5.53 11.49 2.98
CA LEU A 111 -5.45 11.46 4.45
C LEU A 111 -4.24 10.63 4.90
N PHE A 112 -4.00 9.50 4.24
CA PHE A 112 -2.84 8.69 4.53
C PHE A 112 -1.52 9.42 4.20
N ALA A 113 -1.43 10.07 3.04
CA ALA A 113 -0.25 10.87 2.68
C ALA A 113 0.00 12.00 3.69
N LEU A 114 -1.04 12.70 4.12
CA LEU A 114 -0.96 13.73 5.16
C LEU A 114 -0.50 13.15 6.51
N PHE A 115 -0.98 11.97 6.89
CA PHE A 115 -0.49 11.25 8.07
C PHE A 115 1.00 10.98 8.00
N LEU A 116 1.52 10.51 6.87
CA LEU A 116 2.94 10.26 6.68
C LEU A 116 3.76 11.54 6.86
N VAL A 117 3.38 12.62 6.17
CA VAL A 117 4.09 13.90 6.23
C VAL A 117 4.05 14.52 7.63
N ALA A 118 2.91 14.41 8.32
CA ALA A 118 2.74 15.00 9.65
C ALA A 118 3.47 14.23 10.77
N ARG A 119 3.74 12.93 10.59
CA ARG A 119 4.22 12.06 11.67
C ARG A 119 5.65 11.55 11.52
N PHE A 120 6.20 11.63 10.33
CA PHE A 120 7.54 11.11 10.06
C PHE A 120 8.47 12.20 9.54
N SER A 121 9.74 12.15 9.96
CA SER A 121 10.78 12.90 9.30
C SER A 121 11.03 12.35 7.90
N TRP A 122 11.43 13.21 6.96
CA TRP A 122 11.73 12.84 5.58
C TRP A 122 12.71 11.66 5.49
N ARG A 123 13.80 11.71 6.27
CA ARG A 123 14.82 10.64 6.31
C ARG A 123 14.25 9.29 6.77
N HIS A 124 13.29 9.31 7.70
CA HIS A 124 12.66 8.08 8.17
C HIS A 124 11.70 7.53 7.13
N LEU A 125 10.91 8.41 6.50
CA LEU A 125 9.97 8.04 5.45
C LEU A 125 10.69 7.38 4.26
N LEU A 126 11.81 7.96 3.81
CA LEU A 126 12.63 7.37 2.76
C LEU A 126 13.15 5.98 3.14
N ARG A 127 13.60 5.77 4.38
CA ARG A 127 14.02 4.44 4.83
C ARG A 127 12.89 3.42 4.85
N VAL A 128 11.70 3.81 5.33
CA VAL A 128 10.53 2.94 5.32
C VAL A 128 10.15 2.58 3.88
N PHE A 129 10.12 3.57 3.00
CA PHE A 129 9.83 3.38 1.58
C PHE A 129 10.85 2.44 0.91
N ALA A 130 12.16 2.69 1.09
CA ALA A 130 13.22 1.83 0.57
C ALA A 130 13.10 0.38 1.06
N ASN A 131 12.80 0.17 2.35
CA ASN A 131 12.62 -1.17 2.89
C ASN A 131 11.40 -1.88 2.30
N VAL A 132 10.30 -1.17 2.09
CA VAL A 132 9.11 -1.74 1.45
C VAL A 132 9.39 -2.10 -0.01
N ILE A 133 10.07 -1.23 -0.76
CA ILE A 133 10.47 -1.52 -2.15
C ILE A 133 11.39 -2.75 -2.21
N ARG A 134 12.42 -2.82 -1.35
CA ARG A 134 13.30 -3.99 -1.29
C ARG A 134 12.53 -5.27 -0.97
N PHE A 135 11.57 -5.19 -0.05
CA PHE A 135 10.69 -6.33 0.25
C PHE A 135 9.85 -6.74 -0.96
N ILE A 136 9.21 -5.78 -1.66
CA ILE A 136 8.41 -6.05 -2.86
C ILE A 136 9.26 -6.71 -3.93
N LEU A 137 10.46 -6.19 -4.22
CA LEU A 137 11.35 -6.73 -5.24
C LEU A 137 11.86 -8.13 -4.86
N GLY A 138 12.31 -8.33 -3.62
CA GLY A 138 12.77 -9.64 -3.14
C GLY A 138 11.66 -10.68 -3.14
N ALA A 139 10.49 -10.33 -2.62
CA ALA A 139 9.32 -11.21 -2.62
C ALA A 139 8.84 -11.53 -4.05
N SER A 140 8.91 -10.56 -4.97
CA SER A 140 8.58 -10.77 -6.38
C SER A 140 9.54 -11.74 -7.07
N LEU A 141 10.85 -11.61 -6.79
CA LEU A 141 11.84 -12.53 -7.34
C LEU A 141 11.63 -13.97 -6.83
N VAL A 142 11.37 -14.12 -5.53
CA VAL A 142 11.07 -15.44 -4.94
C VAL A 142 9.78 -16.01 -5.53
N PHE A 143 8.74 -15.20 -5.67
CA PHE A 143 7.45 -15.63 -6.22
C PHE A 143 7.57 -16.08 -7.68
N GLU A 144 8.28 -15.32 -8.51
CA GLU A 144 8.56 -15.70 -9.91
C GLU A 144 9.43 -16.95 -10.01
N PHE A 145 10.42 -17.09 -9.12
CA PHE A 145 11.23 -18.31 -9.06
C PHE A 145 10.37 -19.53 -8.72
N VAL A 146 9.46 -19.43 -7.76
CA VAL A 146 8.53 -20.51 -7.43
C VAL A 146 7.62 -20.84 -8.61
N ALA A 147 7.08 -19.83 -9.29
CA ALA A 147 6.24 -20.02 -10.47
C ALA A 147 7.00 -20.71 -11.61
N ALA A 148 8.20 -20.27 -11.91
CA ALA A 148 8.99 -20.78 -13.04
C ALA A 148 9.67 -22.13 -12.74
N ALA A 149 10.25 -22.32 -11.54
CA ALA A 149 11.08 -23.50 -11.21
C ALA A 149 10.30 -24.63 -10.54
N ILE A 150 9.18 -24.32 -9.85
CA ILE A 150 8.43 -25.34 -9.08
C ILE A 150 7.08 -25.61 -9.73
N VAL A 151 6.31 -24.56 -10.04
CA VAL A 151 4.97 -24.71 -10.64
C VAL A 151 5.05 -24.98 -12.15
N HIS A 152 6.11 -24.50 -12.80
CA HIS A 152 6.35 -24.61 -14.25
C HIS A 152 5.19 -24.03 -15.09
N GLY A 153 4.57 -22.94 -14.62
CA GLY A 153 3.46 -22.33 -15.32
C GLY A 153 2.83 -21.13 -14.60
N PRO A 154 1.78 -20.59 -15.19
CA PRO A 154 1.10 -19.42 -14.63
C PRO A 154 0.38 -19.75 -13.32
N ILE A 155 0.43 -18.82 -12.37
CA ILE A 155 -0.28 -18.90 -11.09
C ILE A 155 -1.53 -18.02 -11.16
N ALA A 156 -2.70 -18.60 -10.89
CA ALA A 156 -3.95 -17.85 -10.78
C ALA A 156 -4.10 -17.22 -9.38
N PRO A 157 -4.94 -16.16 -9.23
CA PRO A 157 -5.35 -15.66 -7.93
C PRO A 157 -6.02 -16.76 -7.08
N ILE A 158 -5.71 -16.81 -5.78
CA ILE A 158 -6.12 -17.93 -4.89
C ILE A 158 -7.64 -18.08 -4.80
N PHE A 159 -8.40 -17.00 -4.95
CA PHE A 159 -9.88 -17.02 -4.86
C PHE A 159 -10.59 -17.26 -6.20
N LYS A 160 -9.86 -17.42 -7.31
CA LYS A 160 -10.46 -17.66 -8.63
C LYS A 160 -10.16 -19.08 -9.11
N ASN A 161 -11.20 -19.91 -9.14
CA ASN A 161 -11.16 -21.18 -9.85
C ASN A 161 -11.59 -20.93 -11.30
N TYR A 162 -10.67 -21.05 -12.23
CA TYR A 162 -10.97 -21.02 -13.64
C TYR A 162 -11.41 -22.43 -14.10
N SER A 163 -12.70 -22.72 -13.96
CA SER A 163 -13.31 -24.01 -14.35
C SER A 163 -13.97 -23.92 -15.73
N GLY A 164 -13.27 -23.46 -16.75
CA GLY A 164 -13.81 -23.33 -18.10
C GLY A 164 -12.99 -24.10 -19.13
N ASP A 165 -13.60 -24.45 -20.25
CA ASP A 165 -12.96 -25.19 -21.36
C ASP A 165 -11.82 -24.39 -22.04
N LYS A 166 -11.70 -23.10 -21.79
CA LYS A 166 -10.64 -22.24 -22.33
C LYS A 166 -9.83 -21.62 -21.22
N PRO A 167 -8.49 -21.65 -21.31
CA PRO A 167 -7.65 -20.95 -20.35
C PRO A 167 -8.00 -19.45 -20.38
N PRO A 168 -8.04 -18.78 -19.21
CA PRO A 168 -8.29 -17.35 -19.16
C PRO A 168 -7.17 -16.57 -19.85
N ALA A 169 -7.47 -15.35 -20.32
CA ALA A 169 -6.45 -14.48 -20.91
C ALA A 169 -5.30 -14.23 -19.92
N ALA A 170 -4.10 -14.07 -20.45
CA ALA A 170 -2.86 -13.89 -19.68
C ALA A 170 -2.95 -12.80 -18.58
N ALA A 171 -3.77 -11.77 -18.79
CA ALA A 171 -4.01 -10.69 -17.85
C ALA A 171 -4.77 -11.10 -16.57
N PHE A 172 -5.37 -12.27 -16.53
CA PHE A 172 -6.12 -12.75 -15.35
C PHE A 172 -5.29 -13.62 -14.40
N TYR A 173 -4.07 -13.96 -14.78
CA TYR A 173 -3.15 -14.66 -13.90
C TYR A 173 -2.40 -13.70 -13.00
N TRP A 174 -2.02 -14.16 -11.83
CA TRP A 174 -1.18 -13.39 -10.90
C TRP A 174 0.25 -13.24 -11.44
N THR A 175 0.83 -14.35 -11.91
CA THR A 175 2.06 -14.34 -12.69
C THR A 175 2.02 -15.40 -13.78
N GLN A 176 2.83 -15.22 -14.82
CA GLN A 176 2.99 -16.15 -15.94
C GLN A 176 4.14 -17.13 -15.72
N GLY A 177 5.03 -16.88 -14.75
CA GLY A 177 6.20 -17.73 -14.49
C GLY A 177 7.33 -17.58 -15.51
N HIS A 178 7.49 -16.40 -16.10
CA HIS A 178 8.44 -16.15 -17.20
C HIS A 178 9.86 -15.81 -16.77
N LEU A 179 10.28 -16.14 -15.55
CA LEU A 179 11.59 -15.75 -15.03
C LEU A 179 12.76 -16.23 -15.90
N PHE A 180 12.64 -17.43 -16.52
CA PHE A 180 13.71 -18.02 -17.32
C PHE A 180 13.49 -17.86 -18.83
N ASP A 181 12.35 -17.40 -19.26
CA ASP A 181 11.96 -17.32 -20.67
C ASP A 181 12.31 -15.97 -21.32
N GLY A 182 12.90 -15.04 -20.56
CA GLY A 182 13.21 -13.68 -21.04
C GLY A 182 12.01 -12.78 -21.29
N ASN A 183 10.82 -13.21 -20.90
CA ASN A 183 9.59 -12.43 -20.99
C ASN A 183 9.37 -11.53 -19.75
N ARG A 184 8.29 -10.75 -19.78
CA ARG A 184 7.95 -9.81 -18.70
C ARG A 184 7.56 -10.57 -17.44
N ILE A 185 8.26 -10.30 -16.35
CA ILE A 185 7.92 -10.79 -15.01
C ILE A 185 6.90 -9.86 -14.33
N GLN A 186 5.96 -10.43 -13.58
CA GLN A 186 4.87 -9.70 -12.92
C GLN A 186 5.09 -9.59 -11.40
N GLY A 187 5.78 -10.57 -10.82
CA GLY A 187 6.04 -10.64 -9.39
C GLY A 187 4.77 -10.72 -8.55
N ILE A 188 4.90 -10.44 -7.25
CA ILE A 188 3.75 -10.37 -6.35
C ILE A 188 2.79 -9.21 -6.69
N VAL A 189 3.27 -8.21 -7.42
CA VAL A 189 2.52 -7.02 -7.81
C VAL A 189 1.47 -7.34 -8.89
N GLY A 190 1.62 -8.47 -9.59
CA GLY A 190 0.68 -8.89 -10.64
C GLY A 190 0.69 -8.05 -11.91
N ASN A 191 1.62 -7.10 -12.02
CA ASN A 191 1.76 -6.19 -13.15
C ASN A 191 3.22 -5.85 -13.41
N SER A 192 3.72 -6.18 -14.59
CA SER A 192 5.13 -5.98 -14.97
C SER A 192 5.54 -4.49 -15.02
N ASN A 193 4.63 -3.59 -15.39
CA ASN A 193 4.93 -2.16 -15.42
C ASN A 193 5.10 -1.59 -14.00
N LEU A 194 4.24 -2.01 -13.05
CA LEU A 194 4.37 -1.62 -11.64
C LEU A 194 5.63 -2.22 -11.02
N LEU A 195 5.98 -3.46 -11.37
CA LEU A 195 7.21 -4.07 -10.88
C LEU A 195 8.45 -3.34 -11.43
N ALA A 196 8.45 -2.97 -12.70
CA ALA A 196 9.52 -2.16 -13.31
C ALA A 196 9.63 -0.77 -12.65
N PHE A 197 8.50 -0.12 -12.38
CA PHE A 197 8.46 1.14 -11.65
C PHE A 197 9.02 1.00 -10.23
N ALA A 198 8.63 -0.07 -9.49
CA ALA A 198 9.21 -0.38 -8.19
C ALA A 198 10.72 -0.63 -8.28
N GLY A 199 11.19 -1.32 -9.32
CA GLY A 199 12.60 -1.54 -9.60
C GLY A 199 13.37 -0.23 -9.81
N MET A 200 12.82 0.68 -10.62
CA MET A 200 13.41 2.00 -10.84
C MET A 200 13.50 2.80 -9.53
N LEU A 201 12.45 2.80 -8.73
CA LEU A 201 12.46 3.46 -7.42
C LEU A 201 13.47 2.82 -6.46
N GLY A 202 13.65 1.49 -6.53
CA GLY A 202 14.61 0.76 -5.71
C GLY A 202 16.07 1.06 -6.03
N LEU A 203 16.37 1.52 -7.25
CA LEU A 203 17.73 1.96 -7.63
C LEU A 203 18.08 3.34 -7.04
N VAL A 204 17.10 4.17 -6.74
CA VAL A 204 17.27 5.53 -6.23
C VAL A 204 17.18 5.58 -4.70
N ALA A 205 16.53 4.59 -4.08
CA ALA A 205 16.27 4.52 -2.64
C ALA A 205 17.34 3.73 -1.85
#